data_b135112c8ddf38db835da06f9ec76b98
#
_entry.id   b135112c8ddf38db835da06f9ec76b98
#
_cell.length_a   1.000
_cell.length_b   1.000
_cell.length_c   1.000
_cell.angle_alpha   90.00
_cell.angle_beta   90.00
_cell.angle_gamma   90.00
#
_symmetry.space_group_name_H-M   'P 1'
#
loop_
_entity.id
_entity.type
_entity.pdbx_description
1 polymer ?
#
loop_
_entity_poly.entity_id
_entity_poly.type
_entity_poly.pdbx_seq_one_letter_code
_entity_poly.pdbx_strand_id
1 'polypeptide(L)'
;MRVGMYYNNRDVRLEEMLKPKIGPGEILLKMKASGICGSDLMEWYRIKKAPLVLGHEVSGEIAETGEGVKNYKVGDRVFVAHHVPCNTCRYCLTGNHTACQTLHTTNFYPGGFAEYIRVPALNVDRGTFLLPESVSFEEGTFIEPLACVLRGQRTVNIGPGQSVLILGSGISGLLHLLLAQSMGAGRIMMTDINEFHLNMAKELGAEAVINAKDDVIGALRQVNEGRLADLVIVCAGASTVFNQALQAVERSGTILCFAPTAPGETLNVPVNDFWRNQIKIIHSYGSGPRDNAMALELLKAKRVKVDRLITHRLKLGQIGEGFRIMAESKDSIKVIIES
;
A
#
# COMPACT_ATOMS: atom_id res chain seq x y z
N MET A 1 27.58 -6.71 0.98
CA MET A 1 26.59 -5.74 0.53
C MET A 1 25.98 -5.01 1.72
N ARG A 2 25.57 -3.76 1.53
CA ARG A 2 24.94 -2.97 2.58
C ARG A 2 23.45 -3.27 2.65
N VAL A 3 22.92 -3.25 3.88
CA VAL A 3 21.50 -3.47 4.17
C VAL A 3 21.02 -2.54 5.28
N GLY A 4 19.74 -2.18 5.26
CA GLY A 4 19.06 -1.51 6.37
C GLY A 4 18.51 -2.53 7.36
N MET A 5 19.23 -2.78 8.45
CA MET A 5 18.84 -3.74 9.48
C MET A 5 17.90 -3.08 10.49
N TYR A 6 16.71 -3.64 10.65
CA TYR A 6 15.69 -3.20 11.59
C TYR A 6 15.79 -3.96 12.90
N TYR A 7 15.93 -3.26 14.01
CA TYR A 7 15.86 -3.78 15.37
C TYR A 7 14.56 -3.37 16.08
N ASN A 8 14.16 -2.12 15.91
CA ASN A 8 12.88 -1.54 16.34
C ASN A 8 12.67 -0.20 15.58
N ASN A 9 11.53 0.46 15.77
CA ASN A 9 11.22 1.70 15.03
C ASN A 9 12.19 2.87 15.27
N ARG A 10 12.97 2.84 16.37
CA ARG A 10 13.98 3.85 16.70
C ARG A 10 15.39 3.43 16.37
N ASP A 11 15.57 2.18 15.95
CA ASP A 11 16.87 1.58 15.68
C ASP A 11 16.84 0.79 14.37
N VAL A 12 17.10 1.50 13.28
CA VAL A 12 17.29 0.93 11.95
C VAL A 12 18.66 1.40 11.45
N ARG A 13 19.57 0.48 11.20
CA ARG A 13 20.98 0.77 10.95
C ARG A 13 21.43 0.25 9.60
N LEU A 14 22.44 0.92 9.02
CA LEU A 14 23.19 0.37 7.90
C LEU A 14 24.16 -0.70 8.43
N GLU A 15 24.05 -1.90 7.88
CA GLU A 15 24.93 -3.03 8.23
C GLU A 15 25.43 -3.73 6.97
N GLU A 16 26.39 -4.62 7.13
CA GLU A 16 26.92 -5.45 6.06
C GLU A 16 26.42 -6.89 6.17
N MET A 17 26.00 -7.43 5.03
CA MET A 17 25.61 -8.84 4.87
C MET A 17 26.34 -9.42 3.65
N LEU A 18 26.47 -10.76 3.62
CA LEU A 18 26.90 -11.45 2.42
C LEU A 18 25.88 -11.24 1.29
N LYS A 19 26.37 -10.96 0.08
CA LYS A 19 25.51 -10.92 -1.11
C LYS A 19 24.86 -12.28 -1.32
N PRO A 20 23.50 -12.34 -1.48
CA PRO A 20 22.81 -13.61 -1.66
C PRO A 20 23.28 -14.31 -2.95
N LYS A 21 23.40 -15.63 -2.89
CA LYS A 21 23.55 -16.47 -4.07
C LYS A 21 22.19 -16.89 -4.57
N ILE A 22 22.02 -16.94 -5.89
CA ILE A 22 20.79 -17.39 -6.54
C ILE A 22 20.90 -18.84 -6.99
N GLY A 23 19.76 -19.52 -7.05
CA GLY A 23 19.60 -20.87 -7.59
C GLY A 23 18.85 -20.88 -8.93
N PRO A 24 18.51 -22.07 -9.43
CA PRO A 24 17.71 -22.22 -10.65
C PRO A 24 16.34 -21.54 -10.52
N GLY A 25 15.92 -20.83 -11.57
CA GLY A 25 14.66 -20.11 -11.63
C GLY A 25 14.62 -18.78 -10.84
N GLU A 26 15.66 -18.45 -10.10
CA GLU A 26 15.76 -17.23 -9.28
C GLU A 26 16.45 -16.11 -10.05
N ILE A 27 16.23 -14.86 -9.61
CA ILE A 27 16.98 -13.69 -10.06
C ILE A 27 17.63 -12.97 -8.89
N LEU A 28 18.74 -12.29 -9.16
CA LEU A 28 19.33 -11.33 -8.25
C LEU A 28 18.96 -9.93 -8.73
N LEU A 29 18.21 -9.22 -7.93
CA LEU A 29 17.83 -7.84 -8.20
C LEU A 29 18.84 -6.89 -7.55
N LYS A 30 19.35 -5.91 -8.31
CA LYS A 30 20.05 -4.75 -7.78
C LYS A 30 19.01 -3.67 -7.50
N MET A 31 18.76 -3.38 -6.25
CA MET A 31 17.77 -2.37 -5.83
C MET A 31 18.18 -0.99 -6.38
N LYS A 32 17.22 -0.27 -6.95
CA LYS A 32 17.36 1.13 -7.37
C LYS A 32 16.51 2.05 -6.50
N ALA A 33 15.29 1.60 -6.15
CA ALA A 33 14.40 2.32 -5.26
C ALA A 33 13.58 1.35 -4.42
N SER A 34 13.35 1.70 -3.17
CA SER A 34 12.48 0.97 -2.24
C SER A 34 11.69 1.94 -1.37
N GLY A 35 10.35 1.82 -1.37
CA GLY A 35 9.49 2.67 -0.57
C GLY A 35 9.42 2.20 0.89
N ILE A 36 9.39 3.14 1.85
CA ILE A 36 9.03 2.83 3.23
C ILE A 36 7.49 2.80 3.32
N CYS A 37 6.95 1.69 3.78
CA CYS A 37 5.52 1.48 4.00
C CYS A 37 5.13 1.76 5.45
N GLY A 38 3.89 2.22 5.69
CA GLY A 38 3.35 2.34 7.04
C GLY A 38 3.37 1.01 7.81
N SER A 39 3.27 -0.13 7.12
CA SER A 39 3.36 -1.45 7.75
C SER A 39 4.78 -1.80 8.24
N ASP A 40 5.83 -1.14 7.75
CA ASP A 40 7.19 -1.31 8.28
C ASP A 40 7.32 -0.69 9.67
N LEU A 41 6.48 0.31 9.97
CA LEU A 41 6.42 0.99 11.27
C LEU A 41 5.48 0.34 12.29
N MET A 42 4.75 -0.72 11.92
CA MET A 42 3.90 -1.48 12.85
C MET A 42 4.79 -2.34 13.77
N GLU A 43 5.33 -1.74 14.83
CA GLU A 43 6.31 -2.37 15.71
C GLU A 43 5.78 -3.65 16.34
N TRP A 44 4.52 -3.69 16.79
CA TRP A 44 3.87 -4.88 17.33
C TRP A 44 3.89 -6.08 16.38
N TYR A 45 3.96 -5.82 15.07
CA TYR A 45 4.03 -6.83 14.02
C TYR A 45 5.47 -7.22 13.69
N ARG A 46 6.41 -6.25 13.71
CA ARG A 46 7.80 -6.44 13.25
C ARG A 46 8.74 -6.90 14.35
N ILE A 47 8.59 -6.40 15.58
CA ILE A 47 9.53 -6.61 16.68
C ILE A 47 9.78 -8.10 17.01
N LYS A 48 8.77 -8.95 16.84
CA LYS A 48 8.88 -10.40 17.09
C LYS A 48 9.82 -11.13 16.13
N LYS A 49 10.16 -10.50 15.01
CA LYS A 49 11.02 -11.07 13.96
C LYS A 49 12.39 -10.38 13.87
N ALA A 50 12.57 -9.29 14.63
CA ALA A 50 13.83 -8.54 14.63
C ALA A 50 14.98 -9.37 15.25
N PRO A 51 16.25 -9.20 14.77
CA PRO A 51 16.64 -8.29 13.68
C PRO A 51 16.29 -8.83 12.29
N LEU A 52 15.87 -7.95 11.36
CA LEU A 52 15.54 -8.32 9.98
C LEU A 52 15.72 -7.12 9.03
N VAL A 53 15.88 -7.41 7.74
CA VAL A 53 15.80 -6.39 6.70
C VAL A 53 14.34 -6.26 6.25
N LEU A 54 13.78 -5.05 6.38
CA LEU A 54 12.43 -4.73 5.94
C LEU A 54 12.41 -4.22 4.49
N GLY A 55 11.28 -3.64 4.09
CA GLY A 55 11.03 -3.13 2.74
C GLY A 55 10.41 -4.19 1.84
N HIS A 56 9.36 -3.78 1.12
CA HIS A 56 8.57 -4.68 0.26
C HIS A 56 7.99 -3.97 -0.97
N GLU A 57 8.28 -2.71 -1.14
CA GLU A 57 7.89 -1.88 -2.28
C GLU A 57 9.13 -1.57 -3.12
N VAL A 58 9.57 -2.53 -3.95
CA VAL A 58 10.93 -2.53 -4.53
C VAL A 58 10.90 -2.54 -6.04
N SER A 59 11.74 -1.71 -6.62
CA SER A 59 12.09 -1.72 -8.03
C SER A 59 13.60 -1.71 -8.23
N GLY A 60 14.06 -2.26 -9.34
CA GLY A 60 15.50 -2.33 -9.62
C GLY A 60 15.83 -2.93 -10.97
N GLU A 61 17.10 -3.26 -11.14
CA GLU A 61 17.64 -3.93 -12.33
C GLU A 61 18.07 -5.36 -12.00
N ILE A 62 17.80 -6.29 -12.90
CA ILE A 62 18.27 -7.66 -12.76
C ILE A 62 19.79 -7.68 -12.92
N ALA A 63 20.50 -8.08 -11.88
CA ALA A 63 21.96 -8.20 -11.87
C ALA A 63 22.43 -9.59 -12.30
N GLU A 64 21.68 -10.64 -11.97
CA GLU A 64 21.99 -12.03 -12.32
C GLU A 64 20.70 -12.82 -12.53
N THR A 65 20.73 -13.82 -13.42
CA THR A 65 19.62 -14.77 -13.65
C THR A 65 20.10 -16.18 -13.40
N GLY A 66 19.30 -16.96 -12.66
CA GLY A 66 19.56 -18.38 -12.44
C GLY A 66 19.21 -19.23 -13.68
N GLU A 67 19.68 -20.48 -13.66
CA GLU A 67 19.37 -21.43 -14.72
C GLU A 67 17.84 -21.58 -14.88
N GLY A 68 17.35 -21.63 -16.12
CA GLY A 68 15.94 -21.82 -16.46
C GLY A 68 15.09 -20.55 -16.45
N VAL A 69 15.62 -19.38 -16.07
CA VAL A 69 14.94 -18.09 -16.23
C VAL A 69 14.91 -17.73 -17.71
N LYS A 70 13.71 -17.69 -18.33
CA LYS A 70 13.53 -17.45 -19.77
C LYS A 70 12.93 -16.09 -20.10
N ASN A 71 12.12 -15.54 -19.20
CA ASN A 71 11.33 -14.33 -19.47
C ASN A 71 12.06 -13.04 -19.09
N TYR A 72 13.21 -13.15 -18.45
CA TYR A 72 13.98 -12.02 -17.94
C TYR A 72 15.47 -12.20 -18.24
N LYS A 73 16.18 -11.09 -18.39
CA LYS A 73 17.62 -11.04 -18.61
C LYS A 73 18.30 -10.00 -17.72
N VAL A 74 19.61 -10.10 -17.58
CA VAL A 74 20.45 -9.10 -16.91
C VAL A 74 20.25 -7.73 -17.57
N GLY A 75 20.09 -6.71 -16.75
CA GLY A 75 19.80 -5.34 -17.16
C GLY A 75 18.32 -4.99 -17.31
N ASP A 76 17.40 -5.96 -17.25
CA ASP A 76 15.97 -5.67 -17.25
C ASP A 76 15.58 -4.87 -16.01
N ARG A 77 14.78 -3.81 -16.24
CA ARG A 77 14.17 -2.99 -15.21
C ARG A 77 12.90 -3.66 -14.74
N VAL A 78 12.78 -3.92 -13.43
CA VAL A 78 11.63 -4.67 -12.88
C VAL A 78 11.12 -4.10 -11.57
N PHE A 79 9.83 -4.30 -11.32
CA PHE A 79 9.22 -4.35 -10.01
C PHE A 79 9.12 -5.80 -9.58
N VAL A 80 9.31 -6.10 -8.30
CA VAL A 80 9.15 -7.44 -7.73
C VAL A 80 8.20 -7.41 -6.52
N ALA A 81 7.14 -8.21 -6.58
CA ALA A 81 6.23 -8.41 -5.46
C ALA A 81 6.83 -9.38 -4.44
N HIS A 82 6.80 -8.99 -3.17
CA HIS A 82 7.27 -9.86 -2.08
C HIS A 82 6.33 -11.03 -1.80
N HIS A 83 5.03 -10.80 -1.91
CA HIS A 83 3.99 -11.80 -1.70
C HIS A 83 3.37 -12.26 -3.02
N VAL A 84 3.39 -13.57 -3.25
CA VAL A 84 2.78 -14.18 -4.44
C VAL A 84 1.96 -15.43 -4.07
N PRO A 85 0.79 -15.65 -4.72
CA PRO A 85 -0.07 -16.79 -4.44
C PRO A 85 0.42 -18.06 -5.14
N CYS A 86 -0.09 -19.24 -4.73
CA CYS A 86 0.20 -20.49 -5.42
C CYS A 86 -0.55 -20.65 -6.75
N ASN A 87 -1.62 -19.89 -6.99
CA ASN A 87 -2.53 -19.95 -8.14
C ASN A 87 -3.29 -21.30 -8.32
N THR A 88 -3.13 -22.26 -7.43
CA THR A 88 -3.71 -23.60 -7.54
C THR A 88 -4.64 -24.01 -6.40
N CYS A 89 -4.60 -23.34 -5.25
CA CYS A 89 -5.49 -23.64 -4.14
C CYS A 89 -6.91 -23.11 -4.39
N ARG A 90 -7.89 -23.59 -3.63
CA ARG A 90 -9.29 -23.16 -3.77
C ARG A 90 -9.47 -21.63 -3.71
N TYR A 91 -8.70 -20.95 -2.87
CA TYR A 91 -8.78 -19.50 -2.73
C TYR A 91 -8.30 -18.79 -4.01
N CYS A 92 -7.20 -19.24 -4.59
CA CYS A 92 -6.69 -18.68 -5.85
C CYS A 92 -7.67 -18.94 -7.00
N LEU A 93 -8.20 -20.17 -7.11
CA LEU A 93 -9.12 -20.55 -8.18
C LEU A 93 -10.46 -19.80 -8.11
N THR A 94 -10.83 -19.26 -6.96
CA THR A 94 -12.02 -18.40 -6.78
C THR A 94 -11.70 -16.91 -6.76
N GLY A 95 -10.45 -16.50 -7.13
CA GLY A 95 -10.03 -15.09 -7.19
C GLY A 95 -9.65 -14.46 -5.85
N ASN A 96 -9.63 -15.24 -4.75
CA ASN A 96 -9.30 -14.79 -3.40
C ASN A 96 -7.81 -15.01 -3.09
N HIS A 97 -6.92 -14.50 -3.96
CA HIS A 97 -5.47 -14.74 -3.88
C HIS A 97 -4.86 -14.37 -2.52
N THR A 98 -5.36 -13.30 -1.88
CA THR A 98 -4.84 -12.84 -0.59
C THR A 98 -5.22 -13.72 0.61
N ALA A 99 -6.11 -14.69 0.42
CA ALA A 99 -6.38 -15.74 1.39
C ALA A 99 -5.51 -17.02 1.18
N CYS A 100 -4.63 -17.00 0.19
CA CYS A 100 -3.73 -18.11 -0.11
C CYS A 100 -2.61 -18.22 0.93
N GLN A 101 -2.41 -19.40 1.52
CA GLN A 101 -1.33 -19.62 2.50
C GLN A 101 0.07 -19.35 1.90
N THR A 102 0.30 -19.69 0.64
CA THR A 102 1.57 -19.42 -0.05
C THR A 102 1.83 -17.90 -0.10
N LEU A 103 0.82 -17.07 -0.39
CA LEU A 103 0.98 -15.63 -0.39
C LEU A 103 1.43 -15.11 0.98
N HIS A 104 0.91 -15.65 2.07
CA HIS A 104 1.29 -15.23 3.42
C HIS A 104 2.71 -15.64 3.83
N THR A 105 3.32 -16.58 3.12
CA THR A 105 4.65 -17.15 3.48
C THR A 105 5.75 -16.83 2.48
N THR A 106 5.42 -16.40 1.25
CA THR A 106 6.43 -15.98 0.27
C THR A 106 7.06 -14.66 0.65
N ASN A 107 8.31 -14.50 0.32
CA ASN A 107 9.06 -13.25 0.39
C ASN A 107 10.32 -13.36 -0.46
N PHE A 108 10.95 -12.24 -0.77
CA PHE A 108 12.33 -12.20 -1.27
C PHE A 108 13.32 -12.02 -0.10
N TYR A 109 14.62 -12.21 -0.34
CA TYR A 109 15.65 -12.19 0.69
C TYR A 109 16.78 -11.20 0.38
N PRO A 110 17.26 -10.41 1.35
CA PRO A 110 16.87 -10.41 2.77
C PRO A 110 15.62 -9.55 3.04
N GLY A 111 15.30 -8.59 2.19
CA GLY A 111 14.26 -7.59 2.24
C GLY A 111 14.56 -6.48 1.25
N GLY A 112 13.66 -5.50 1.11
CA GLY A 112 13.76 -4.44 0.10
C GLY A 112 14.80 -3.37 0.41
N PHE A 113 15.19 -3.19 1.67
CA PHE A 113 16.23 -2.24 2.04
C PHE A 113 17.63 -2.89 2.01
N ALA A 114 18.00 -3.40 0.84
CA ALA A 114 19.29 -4.06 0.59
C ALA A 114 19.81 -3.73 -0.81
N GLU A 115 21.13 -3.61 -0.98
CA GLU A 115 21.73 -3.36 -2.31
C GLU A 115 21.38 -4.46 -3.32
N TYR A 116 21.33 -5.72 -2.87
CA TYR A 116 20.97 -6.87 -3.69
C TYR A 116 19.96 -7.75 -3.01
N ILE A 117 18.99 -8.23 -3.78
CA ILE A 117 17.85 -8.98 -3.31
C ILE A 117 17.73 -10.27 -4.14
N ARG A 118 17.75 -11.43 -3.48
CA ARG A 118 17.41 -12.70 -4.11
C ARG A 118 15.89 -12.80 -4.21
N VAL A 119 15.40 -12.94 -5.41
CA VAL A 119 13.97 -13.14 -5.72
C VAL A 119 13.76 -14.62 -6.01
N PRO A 120 13.01 -15.35 -5.16
CA PRO A 120 12.77 -16.79 -5.35
C PRO A 120 12.03 -17.10 -6.65
N ALA A 121 12.20 -18.28 -7.19
CA ALA A 121 11.64 -18.72 -8.47
C ALA A 121 10.11 -18.49 -8.56
N LEU A 122 9.38 -18.71 -7.47
CA LEU A 122 7.93 -18.47 -7.42
C LEU A 122 7.59 -16.97 -7.59
N ASN A 123 8.39 -16.09 -6.98
CA ASN A 123 8.22 -14.64 -7.13
C ASN A 123 8.67 -14.16 -8.52
N VAL A 124 9.68 -14.80 -9.10
CA VAL A 124 10.07 -14.54 -10.50
C VAL A 124 8.93 -14.89 -11.45
N ASP A 125 8.31 -16.05 -11.30
CA ASP A 125 7.22 -16.53 -12.16
C ASP A 125 5.94 -15.69 -12.05
N ARG A 126 5.58 -15.25 -10.85
CA ARG A 126 4.23 -14.70 -10.56
C ARG A 126 4.20 -13.26 -10.08
N GLY A 127 5.33 -12.72 -9.67
CA GLY A 127 5.40 -11.41 -9.02
C GLY A 127 6.45 -10.47 -9.58
N THR A 128 7.09 -10.81 -10.69
CA THR A 128 8.06 -9.94 -11.36
C THR A 128 7.43 -9.31 -12.60
N PHE A 129 7.57 -8.00 -12.74
CA PHE A 129 6.97 -7.23 -13.83
C PHE A 129 8.02 -6.31 -14.46
N LEU A 130 8.16 -6.34 -15.78
CA LEU A 130 9.03 -5.42 -16.51
C LEU A 130 8.53 -3.99 -16.37
N LEU A 131 9.41 -3.07 -15.98
CA LEU A 131 9.13 -1.64 -15.97
C LEU A 131 9.48 -1.02 -17.33
N PRO A 132 8.52 -0.42 -18.03
CA PRO A 132 8.81 0.31 -19.25
C PRO A 132 9.62 1.58 -18.93
N GLU A 133 10.30 2.15 -19.93
CA GLU A 133 11.08 3.38 -19.77
C GLU A 133 10.25 4.58 -19.26
N SER A 134 8.95 4.59 -19.57
CA SER A 134 8.02 5.63 -19.14
C SER A 134 7.65 5.59 -17.64
N VAL A 135 8.07 4.54 -16.91
CA VAL A 135 7.89 4.39 -15.46
C VAL A 135 9.26 4.40 -14.80
N SER A 136 9.53 5.37 -13.94
CA SER A 136 10.79 5.45 -13.19
C SER A 136 10.88 4.33 -12.14
N PHE A 137 12.07 4.10 -11.58
CA PHE A 137 12.20 3.15 -10.45
C PHE A 137 11.43 3.63 -9.23
N GLU A 138 11.39 4.93 -8.96
CA GLU A 138 10.60 5.49 -7.87
C GLU A 138 9.09 5.25 -8.07
N GLU A 139 8.56 5.53 -9.27
CA GLU A 139 7.16 5.19 -9.61
C GLU A 139 6.90 3.69 -9.50
N GLY A 140 7.88 2.85 -9.85
CA GLY A 140 7.82 1.40 -9.73
C GLY A 140 7.58 0.91 -8.30
N THR A 141 8.07 1.64 -7.29
CA THR A 141 7.82 1.30 -5.87
C THR A 141 6.35 1.45 -5.48
N PHE A 142 5.57 2.25 -6.20
CA PHE A 142 4.14 2.44 -5.95
C PHE A 142 3.26 1.31 -6.49
N ILE A 143 3.80 0.39 -7.29
CA ILE A 143 3.00 -0.71 -7.84
C ILE A 143 2.39 -1.54 -6.70
N GLU A 144 3.17 -1.85 -5.67
CA GLU A 144 2.68 -2.64 -4.53
C GLU A 144 1.55 -1.93 -3.77
N PRO A 145 1.74 -0.71 -3.21
CA PRO A 145 0.68 -0.05 -2.46
C PRO A 145 -0.53 0.34 -3.33
N LEU A 146 -0.33 0.71 -4.60
CA LEU A 146 -1.42 0.99 -5.52
C LEU A 146 -2.22 -0.27 -5.85
N ALA A 147 -1.57 -1.43 -5.98
CA ALA A 147 -2.25 -2.71 -6.19
C ALA A 147 -3.12 -3.10 -4.99
N CYS A 148 -2.67 -2.82 -3.76
CA CYS A 148 -3.48 -3.02 -2.55
C CYS A 148 -4.73 -2.13 -2.56
N VAL A 149 -4.55 -0.85 -2.88
CA VAL A 149 -5.65 0.13 -3.01
C VAL A 149 -6.63 -0.27 -4.11
N LEU A 150 -6.11 -0.66 -5.28
CA LEU A 150 -6.92 -1.13 -6.42
C LEU A 150 -7.76 -2.35 -6.05
N ARG A 151 -7.15 -3.34 -5.35
CA ARG A 151 -7.89 -4.49 -4.84
C ARG A 151 -9.02 -4.06 -3.91
N GLY A 152 -8.74 -3.17 -2.95
CA GLY A 152 -9.74 -2.64 -2.03
C GLY A 152 -10.93 -2.03 -2.78
N GLN A 153 -10.68 -1.10 -3.69
CA GLN A 153 -11.74 -0.41 -4.46
C GLN A 153 -12.51 -1.37 -5.38
N ARG A 154 -11.84 -2.35 -5.98
CA ARG A 154 -12.51 -3.38 -6.78
C ARG A 154 -13.41 -4.28 -5.96
N THR A 155 -13.03 -4.61 -4.72
CA THR A 155 -13.83 -5.46 -3.84
C THR A 155 -15.15 -4.79 -3.44
N VAL A 156 -15.17 -3.46 -3.37
CA VAL A 156 -16.39 -2.69 -3.05
C VAL A 156 -17.10 -2.17 -4.29
N ASN A 157 -16.59 -2.48 -5.49
CA ASN A 157 -17.15 -2.05 -6.77
C ASN A 157 -17.38 -0.54 -6.85
N ILE A 158 -16.34 0.24 -6.55
CA ILE A 158 -16.42 1.70 -6.69
C ILE A 158 -16.84 2.06 -8.12
N GLY A 159 -17.75 2.99 -8.25
CA GLY A 159 -18.32 3.35 -9.55
C GLY A 159 -18.59 4.85 -9.72
N PRO A 160 -18.94 5.25 -10.94
CA PRO A 160 -19.23 6.64 -11.26
C PRO A 160 -20.31 7.25 -10.37
N GLY A 161 -20.07 8.50 -9.96
CA GLY A 161 -21.02 9.29 -9.20
C GLY A 161 -21.16 8.97 -7.71
N GLN A 162 -20.54 7.90 -7.20
CA GLN A 162 -20.56 7.60 -5.77
C GLN A 162 -19.84 8.67 -4.95
N SER A 163 -20.44 9.06 -3.83
CA SER A 163 -19.77 9.88 -2.82
C SER A 163 -18.87 9.03 -1.94
N VAL A 164 -17.63 9.44 -1.77
CA VAL A 164 -16.59 8.70 -1.05
C VAL A 164 -16.04 9.55 0.09
N LEU A 165 -16.01 8.99 1.29
CA LEU A 165 -15.29 9.56 2.42
C LEU A 165 -14.08 8.68 2.73
N ILE A 166 -12.88 9.27 2.70
CA ILE A 166 -11.63 8.58 3.02
C ILE A 166 -11.14 9.08 4.39
N LEU A 167 -11.06 8.18 5.35
CA LEU A 167 -10.64 8.46 6.71
C LEU A 167 -9.13 8.16 6.85
N GLY A 168 -8.33 9.22 6.89
CA GLY A 168 -6.88 9.23 6.85
C GLY A 168 -6.34 9.64 5.48
N SER A 169 -5.57 10.74 5.44
CA SER A 169 -4.98 11.34 4.23
C SER A 169 -3.47 11.06 4.10
N GLY A 170 -2.96 10.00 4.74
CA GLY A 170 -1.61 9.49 4.48
C GLY A 170 -1.51 8.82 3.11
N ILE A 171 -0.37 8.15 2.82
CA ILE A 171 -0.10 7.55 1.51
C ILE A 171 -1.24 6.66 0.99
N SER A 172 -1.81 5.79 1.83
CA SER A 172 -2.91 4.91 1.42
C SER A 172 -4.17 5.69 1.06
N GLY A 173 -4.54 6.69 1.87
CA GLY A 173 -5.71 7.55 1.58
C GLY A 173 -5.54 8.36 0.31
N LEU A 174 -4.36 8.93 0.08
CA LEU A 174 -4.07 9.70 -1.14
C LEU A 174 -4.05 8.81 -2.39
N LEU A 175 -3.57 7.57 -2.30
CA LEU A 175 -3.68 6.60 -3.39
C LEU A 175 -5.15 6.22 -3.65
N HIS A 176 -5.96 6.06 -2.60
CA HIS A 176 -7.41 5.85 -2.75
C HIS A 176 -8.09 7.04 -3.43
N LEU A 177 -7.73 8.28 -3.10
CA LEU A 177 -8.22 9.49 -3.75
C LEU A 177 -7.93 9.46 -5.25
N LEU A 178 -6.64 9.33 -5.62
CA LEU A 178 -6.21 9.37 -7.01
C LEU A 178 -6.84 8.23 -7.84
N LEU A 179 -6.95 7.04 -7.26
CA LEU A 179 -7.58 5.91 -7.95
C LEU A 179 -9.10 6.12 -8.07
N ALA A 180 -9.79 6.58 -7.03
CA ALA A 180 -11.22 6.83 -7.07
C ALA A 180 -11.60 7.89 -8.12
N GLN A 181 -10.80 8.96 -8.23
CA GLN A 181 -10.93 9.94 -9.32
C GLN A 181 -10.77 9.29 -10.69
N SER A 182 -9.75 8.47 -10.86
CA SER A 182 -9.50 7.72 -12.11
C SER A 182 -10.65 6.76 -12.48
N MET A 183 -11.38 6.26 -11.49
CA MET A 183 -12.54 5.37 -11.64
C MET A 183 -13.87 6.13 -11.82
N GLY A 184 -13.85 7.46 -11.78
CA GLY A 184 -15.03 8.29 -11.99
C GLY A 184 -15.93 8.44 -10.75
N ALA A 185 -15.42 8.22 -9.55
CA ALA A 185 -16.14 8.54 -8.33
C ALA A 185 -16.65 10.00 -8.37
N GLY A 186 -17.76 10.25 -7.69
CA GLY A 186 -18.33 11.58 -7.60
C GLY A 186 -17.55 12.46 -6.62
N ARG A 187 -18.22 12.91 -5.55
CA ARG A 187 -17.56 13.71 -4.51
C ARG A 187 -16.63 12.85 -3.66
N ILE A 188 -15.38 13.25 -3.54
CA ILE A 188 -14.40 12.58 -2.68
C ILE A 188 -13.99 13.53 -1.57
N MET A 189 -14.30 13.15 -0.35
CA MET A 189 -13.98 13.91 0.86
C MET A 189 -12.92 13.14 1.66
N MET A 190 -12.03 13.87 2.32
CA MET A 190 -10.94 13.25 3.08
C MET A 190 -10.84 13.84 4.48
N THR A 191 -10.40 13.01 5.44
CA THR A 191 -10.12 13.47 6.80
C THR A 191 -8.71 13.13 7.22
N ASP A 192 -8.12 13.96 8.05
CA ASP A 192 -6.88 13.68 8.78
C ASP A 192 -6.78 14.60 10.00
N ILE A 193 -5.88 14.30 10.93
CA ILE A 193 -5.50 15.20 12.04
C ILE A 193 -4.31 16.07 11.66
N ASN A 194 -3.61 15.76 10.58
CA ASN A 194 -2.39 16.42 10.11
C ASN A 194 -2.73 17.38 8.96
N GLU A 195 -2.50 18.67 9.18
CA GLU A 195 -2.78 19.73 8.18
C GLU A 195 -1.95 19.57 6.90
N PHE A 196 -0.72 19.07 6.97
CA PHE A 196 0.08 18.81 5.77
C PHE A 196 -0.59 17.76 4.88
N HIS A 197 -1.11 16.67 5.50
CA HIS A 197 -1.83 15.62 4.77
C HIS A 197 -3.14 16.13 4.16
N LEU A 198 -3.89 16.97 4.90
CA LEU A 198 -5.12 17.60 4.40
C LEU A 198 -4.84 18.52 3.23
N ASN A 199 -3.80 19.35 3.32
CA ASN A 199 -3.39 20.24 2.22
C ASN A 199 -3.00 19.43 0.98
N MET A 200 -2.23 18.36 1.13
CA MET A 200 -1.89 17.47 0.02
C MET A 200 -3.13 16.85 -0.61
N ALA A 201 -4.10 16.40 0.18
CA ALA A 201 -5.37 15.85 -0.32
C ALA A 201 -6.16 16.90 -1.12
N LYS A 202 -6.23 18.13 -0.63
CA LYS A 202 -6.87 19.26 -1.32
C LYS A 202 -6.18 19.57 -2.65
N GLU A 203 -4.85 19.65 -2.66
CA GLU A 203 -4.06 19.90 -3.87
C GLU A 203 -4.17 18.78 -4.90
N LEU A 204 -4.43 17.55 -4.46
CA LEU A 204 -4.67 16.40 -5.33
C LEU A 204 -6.14 16.27 -5.77
N GLY A 205 -7.00 17.24 -5.39
CA GLY A 205 -8.36 17.35 -5.91
C GLY A 205 -9.43 16.69 -5.08
N ALA A 206 -9.21 16.51 -3.77
CA ALA A 206 -10.32 16.18 -2.86
C ALA A 206 -11.34 17.32 -2.86
N GLU A 207 -12.64 17.01 -2.99
CA GLU A 207 -13.74 17.98 -2.98
C GLU A 207 -13.78 18.76 -1.67
N ALA A 208 -13.58 18.08 -0.56
CA ALA A 208 -13.44 18.68 0.75
C ALA A 208 -12.41 17.93 1.61
N VAL A 209 -11.74 18.67 2.47
CA VAL A 209 -10.86 18.12 3.51
C VAL A 209 -11.37 18.59 4.87
N ILE A 210 -11.43 17.68 5.83
CA ILE A 210 -12.05 17.91 7.13
C ILE A 210 -11.04 17.48 8.21
N ASN A 211 -10.75 18.35 9.17
CA ASN A 211 -9.95 17.94 10.31
C ASN A 211 -10.72 16.88 11.12
N ALA A 212 -10.11 15.73 11.32
CA ALA A 212 -10.77 14.59 11.98
C ALA A 212 -11.15 14.84 13.45
N LYS A 213 -10.69 15.96 14.04
CA LYS A 213 -11.06 16.41 15.40
C LYS A 213 -12.34 17.25 15.42
N ASP A 214 -12.79 17.71 14.25
CA ASP A 214 -14.00 18.54 14.10
C ASP A 214 -15.25 17.65 13.95
N ASP A 215 -16.42 18.28 13.76
CA ASP A 215 -17.67 17.56 13.43
C ASP A 215 -17.62 17.05 11.98
N VAL A 216 -16.98 15.88 11.80
CA VAL A 216 -16.84 15.23 10.47
C VAL A 216 -18.22 14.91 9.87
N ILE A 217 -19.19 14.49 10.68
CA ILE A 217 -20.51 14.08 10.18
C ILE A 217 -21.31 15.31 9.70
N GLY A 218 -21.30 16.41 10.46
CA GLY A 218 -21.91 17.65 10.06
C GLY A 218 -21.27 18.23 8.79
N ALA A 219 -19.94 18.29 8.72
CA ALA A 219 -19.21 18.74 7.55
C ALA A 219 -19.47 17.85 6.32
N LEU A 220 -19.48 16.52 6.48
CA LEU A 220 -19.82 15.57 5.42
C LEU A 220 -21.20 15.87 4.84
N ARG A 221 -22.22 16.02 5.68
CA ARG A 221 -23.59 16.33 5.26
C ARG A 221 -23.68 17.68 4.52
N GLN A 222 -22.95 18.68 5.00
CA GLN A 222 -22.91 20.00 4.36
C GLN A 222 -22.38 19.91 2.92
N VAL A 223 -21.30 19.16 2.70
CA VAL A 223 -20.69 18.99 1.38
C VAL A 223 -21.51 18.03 0.48
N ASN A 224 -22.14 17.01 1.07
CA ASN A 224 -22.82 15.93 0.35
C ASN A 224 -24.37 16.07 0.34
N GLU A 225 -24.88 17.31 0.28
CA GLU A 225 -26.33 17.61 0.11
C GLU A 225 -27.21 16.96 1.19
N GLY A 226 -26.75 16.98 2.44
CA GLY A 226 -27.46 16.42 3.58
C GLY A 226 -27.29 14.90 3.76
N ARG A 227 -26.65 14.20 2.81
CA ARG A 227 -26.41 12.74 2.85
C ARG A 227 -25.09 12.39 3.53
N LEU A 228 -24.99 11.14 3.99
CA LEU A 228 -23.75 10.49 4.37
C LEU A 228 -23.01 9.94 3.12
N ALA A 229 -21.87 9.29 3.27
CA ALA A 229 -21.09 8.77 2.16
C ALA A 229 -21.58 7.39 1.68
N ASP A 230 -21.69 7.21 0.37
CA ASP A 230 -22.02 5.91 -0.23
C ASP A 230 -20.90 4.88 0.02
N LEU A 231 -19.66 5.34 0.10
CA LEU A 231 -18.48 4.54 0.42
C LEU A 231 -17.63 5.27 1.46
N VAL A 232 -17.31 4.59 2.55
CA VAL A 232 -16.35 5.06 3.55
C VAL A 232 -15.12 4.15 3.53
N ILE A 233 -13.93 4.71 3.32
CA ILE A 233 -12.67 3.97 3.28
C ILE A 233 -11.84 4.31 4.51
N VAL A 234 -11.52 3.30 5.32
CA VAL A 234 -10.76 3.46 6.56
C VAL A 234 -9.28 3.22 6.28
N CYS A 235 -8.49 4.29 6.23
CA CYS A 235 -7.05 4.29 5.95
C CYS A 235 -6.16 4.55 7.17
N ALA A 236 -6.75 4.68 8.37
CA ALA A 236 -6.03 4.84 9.63
C ALA A 236 -6.49 3.79 10.65
N GLY A 237 -5.53 3.15 11.35
CA GLY A 237 -5.79 1.96 12.18
C GLY A 237 -6.27 2.25 13.61
N ALA A 238 -6.74 3.45 13.95
CA ALA A 238 -7.25 3.77 15.29
C ALA A 238 -8.74 3.40 15.42
N SER A 239 -9.13 2.83 16.56
CA SER A 239 -10.53 2.43 16.86
C SER A 239 -11.51 3.60 16.71
N THR A 240 -11.10 4.83 17.01
CA THR A 240 -11.90 6.04 16.83
C THR A 240 -12.27 6.29 15.36
N VAL A 241 -11.37 5.98 14.43
CA VAL A 241 -11.60 6.14 12.99
C VAL A 241 -12.62 5.12 12.48
N PHE A 242 -12.58 3.89 12.98
CA PHE A 242 -13.60 2.88 12.67
C PHE A 242 -14.98 3.26 13.22
N ASN A 243 -15.05 3.81 14.45
CA ASN A 243 -16.30 4.32 14.99
C ASN A 243 -16.86 5.50 14.16
N GLN A 244 -15.99 6.38 13.67
CA GLN A 244 -16.39 7.46 12.77
C GLN A 244 -16.95 6.90 11.44
N ALA A 245 -16.35 5.84 10.91
CA ALA A 245 -16.84 5.18 9.69
C ALA A 245 -18.26 4.62 9.85
N LEU A 246 -18.58 4.03 11.02
CA LEU A 246 -19.94 3.51 11.31
C LEU A 246 -21.01 4.62 11.29
N GLN A 247 -20.62 5.86 11.63
CA GLN A 247 -21.52 7.02 11.67
C GLN A 247 -21.62 7.75 10.33
N ALA A 248 -20.60 7.60 9.47
CA ALA A 248 -20.45 8.34 8.23
C ALA A 248 -21.04 7.64 7.00
N VAL A 249 -21.39 6.37 7.12
CA VAL A 249 -21.88 5.56 5.99
C VAL A 249 -23.38 5.76 5.75
N GLU A 250 -23.77 5.97 4.48
CA GLU A 250 -25.16 6.13 4.06
C GLU A 250 -25.89 4.76 4.02
N ARG A 251 -27.21 4.78 3.97
CA ARG A 251 -28.05 3.59 3.74
C ARG A 251 -27.63 2.91 2.43
N SER A 252 -27.59 1.59 2.44
CA SER A 252 -27.03 0.75 1.36
C SER A 252 -25.56 1.00 1.06
N GLY A 253 -24.87 1.84 1.85
CA GLY A 253 -23.46 2.16 1.70
C GLY A 253 -22.54 1.04 2.15
N THR A 254 -21.26 1.27 1.92
CA THR A 254 -20.23 0.28 2.24
C THR A 254 -19.09 0.93 3.04
N ILE A 255 -18.60 0.24 4.06
CA ILE A 255 -17.38 0.57 4.77
C ILE A 255 -16.28 -0.38 4.28
N LEU A 256 -15.22 0.16 3.72
CA LEU A 256 -14.00 -0.57 3.36
C LEU A 256 -12.96 -0.42 4.47
N CYS A 257 -12.74 -1.47 5.24
CA CYS A 257 -11.66 -1.54 6.22
C CYS A 257 -10.36 -1.88 5.50
N PHE A 258 -9.55 -0.86 5.22
CA PHE A 258 -8.27 -1.00 4.51
C PHE A 258 -7.08 -1.02 5.47
N ALA A 259 -7.04 -0.14 6.47
CA ALA A 259 -6.01 -0.16 7.50
C ALA A 259 -6.28 -1.25 8.56
N PRO A 260 -5.25 -1.98 9.03
CA PRO A 260 -5.40 -2.89 10.15
C PRO A 260 -5.44 -2.14 11.49
N THR A 261 -6.10 -2.73 12.48
CA THR A 261 -5.98 -2.37 13.90
C THR A 261 -4.90 -3.22 14.58
N ALA A 262 -4.54 -2.88 15.80
CA ALA A 262 -3.76 -3.79 16.65
C ALA A 262 -4.57 -5.07 16.94
N PRO A 263 -3.90 -6.23 17.13
CA PRO A 263 -4.59 -7.47 17.49
C PRO A 263 -5.39 -7.33 18.80
N GLY A 264 -6.60 -7.86 18.80
CA GLY A 264 -7.50 -7.81 19.95
C GLY A 264 -8.46 -6.62 19.98
N GLU A 265 -8.27 -5.63 19.11
CA GLU A 265 -9.24 -4.55 18.95
C GLU A 265 -10.57 -5.07 18.39
N THR A 266 -11.66 -4.57 18.93
CA THR A 266 -13.03 -4.94 18.53
C THR A 266 -13.84 -3.70 18.15
N LEU A 267 -14.79 -3.87 17.26
CA LEU A 267 -15.68 -2.83 16.78
C LEU A 267 -17.13 -3.14 17.20
N ASN A 268 -17.77 -2.21 17.90
CA ASN A 268 -19.18 -2.32 18.25
C ASN A 268 -20.06 -1.88 17.07
N VAL A 269 -20.55 -2.87 16.32
CA VAL A 269 -21.42 -2.62 15.17
C VAL A 269 -22.88 -2.60 15.63
N PRO A 270 -23.68 -1.57 15.30
CA PRO A 270 -25.12 -1.55 15.57
C PRO A 270 -25.86 -2.46 14.58
N VAL A 271 -25.83 -3.77 14.84
CA VAL A 271 -26.23 -4.82 13.88
C VAL A 271 -27.65 -4.64 13.36
N ASN A 272 -28.61 -4.27 14.22
CA ASN A 272 -30.00 -4.07 13.80
C ASN A 272 -30.15 -2.92 12.81
N ASP A 273 -29.46 -1.81 13.06
CA ASP A 273 -29.49 -0.63 12.18
C ASP A 273 -28.80 -0.93 10.85
N PHE A 274 -27.68 -1.64 10.89
CA PHE A 274 -26.92 -2.03 9.70
C PHE A 274 -27.70 -3.01 8.84
N TRP A 275 -28.35 -3.99 9.45
CA TRP A 275 -29.24 -4.92 8.75
C TRP A 275 -30.42 -4.19 8.09
N ARG A 276 -31.11 -3.30 8.84
CA ARG A 276 -32.27 -2.55 8.33
C ARG A 276 -31.91 -1.60 7.20
N ASN A 277 -30.71 -0.99 7.25
CA ASN A 277 -30.21 -0.05 6.26
C ASN A 277 -29.33 -0.70 5.20
N GLN A 278 -29.15 -2.02 5.21
CA GLN A 278 -28.34 -2.80 4.24
C GLN A 278 -26.89 -2.31 4.12
N ILE A 279 -26.28 -1.88 5.23
CA ILE A 279 -24.90 -1.40 5.25
C ILE A 279 -23.93 -2.60 5.23
N LYS A 280 -22.86 -2.48 4.46
CA LYS A 280 -21.84 -3.52 4.31
C LYS A 280 -20.54 -3.10 4.98
N ILE A 281 -19.85 -4.05 5.62
CA ILE A 281 -18.49 -3.89 6.11
C ILE A 281 -17.63 -4.92 5.37
N ILE A 282 -16.61 -4.44 4.67
CA ILE A 282 -15.74 -5.27 3.84
C ILE A 282 -14.29 -5.01 4.23
N HIS A 283 -13.50 -6.06 4.33
CA HIS A 283 -12.07 -5.98 4.61
C HIS A 283 -11.26 -6.22 3.34
N SER A 284 -10.15 -5.49 3.18
CA SER A 284 -9.18 -5.73 2.13
C SER A 284 -7.79 -5.93 2.72
N TYR A 285 -7.09 -6.96 2.25
CA TYR A 285 -5.72 -7.28 2.64
C TYR A 285 -4.87 -7.56 1.43
N GLY A 286 -3.73 -6.86 1.31
CA GLY A 286 -2.72 -7.11 0.29
C GLY A 286 -3.22 -6.99 -1.16
N SER A 287 -2.46 -7.54 -2.06
CA SER A 287 -2.74 -7.58 -3.51
C SER A 287 -2.37 -8.93 -4.12
N GLY A 288 -2.83 -9.16 -5.35
CA GLY A 288 -2.44 -10.32 -6.15
C GLY A 288 -1.78 -9.92 -7.47
N PRO A 289 -1.27 -10.89 -8.26
CA PRO A 289 -0.57 -10.60 -9.52
C PRO A 289 -1.39 -9.76 -10.50
N ARG A 290 -2.70 -10.00 -10.58
CA ARG A 290 -3.61 -9.20 -11.41
C ARG A 290 -3.66 -7.73 -10.95
N ASP A 291 -3.69 -7.49 -9.64
CA ASP A 291 -3.76 -6.14 -9.10
C ASP A 291 -2.44 -5.39 -9.35
N ASN A 292 -1.28 -6.07 -9.24
CA ASN A 292 0.04 -5.52 -9.57
C ASN A 292 0.14 -5.16 -11.07
N ALA A 293 -0.32 -6.04 -11.96
CA ALA A 293 -0.34 -5.77 -13.41
C ALA A 293 -1.22 -4.54 -13.73
N MET A 294 -2.41 -4.44 -13.13
CA MET A 294 -3.31 -3.30 -13.33
C MET A 294 -2.73 -2.01 -12.75
N ALA A 295 -2.06 -2.06 -11.59
CA ALA A 295 -1.38 -0.91 -11.00
C ALA A 295 -0.27 -0.39 -11.91
N LEU A 296 0.55 -1.28 -12.48
CA LEU A 296 1.56 -0.91 -13.47
C LEU A 296 0.95 -0.23 -14.70
N GLU A 297 -0.16 -0.75 -15.25
CA GLU A 297 -0.82 -0.13 -16.39
C GLU A 297 -1.40 1.26 -16.05
N LEU A 298 -1.93 1.47 -14.84
CA LEU A 298 -2.41 2.78 -14.40
C LEU A 298 -1.26 3.81 -14.29
N LEU A 299 -0.10 3.39 -13.77
CA LEU A 299 1.11 4.24 -13.72
C LEU A 299 1.64 4.54 -15.12
N LYS A 300 1.77 3.53 -15.97
CA LYS A 300 2.22 3.65 -17.36
C LYS A 300 1.32 4.59 -18.17
N ALA A 301 0.01 4.47 -18.02
CA ALA A 301 -0.97 5.34 -18.67
C ALA A 301 -1.12 6.72 -18.00
N LYS A 302 -0.36 6.99 -16.93
CA LYS A 302 -0.43 8.22 -16.12
C LYS A 302 -1.84 8.56 -15.63
N ARG A 303 -2.67 7.52 -15.41
CA ARG A 303 -4.01 7.66 -14.82
C ARG A 303 -3.96 7.90 -13.32
N VAL A 304 -2.95 7.36 -12.65
CA VAL A 304 -2.59 7.64 -11.27
C VAL A 304 -1.18 8.23 -11.27
N LYS A 305 -1.05 9.49 -10.91
CA LYS A 305 0.22 10.22 -10.87
C LYS A 305 0.74 10.24 -9.44
N VAL A 306 1.89 9.62 -9.20
CA VAL A 306 2.42 9.40 -7.85
C VAL A 306 3.64 10.27 -7.52
N ASP A 307 4.18 10.99 -8.49
CA ASP A 307 5.37 11.82 -8.36
C ASP A 307 5.25 12.84 -7.21
N ARG A 308 4.08 13.48 -7.07
CA ARG A 308 3.80 14.45 -5.99
C ARG A 308 3.70 13.81 -4.60
N LEU A 309 3.53 12.50 -4.51
CA LEU A 309 3.46 11.78 -3.24
C LEU A 309 4.85 11.50 -2.65
N ILE A 310 5.91 11.58 -3.45
CA ILE A 310 7.29 11.38 -2.99
C ILE A 310 7.77 12.67 -2.32
N THR A 311 7.74 12.68 -1.00
CA THR A 311 8.17 13.85 -0.21
C THR A 311 9.66 13.81 0.14
N HIS A 312 10.23 12.61 0.29
CA HIS A 312 11.64 12.46 0.68
C HIS A 312 12.33 11.37 -0.15
N ARG A 313 13.57 11.66 -0.53
CA ARG A 313 14.51 10.75 -1.21
C ARG A 313 15.76 10.66 -0.38
N LEU A 314 16.10 9.47 0.07
CA LEU A 314 17.24 9.20 0.94
C LEU A 314 18.06 8.06 0.39
N LYS A 315 19.34 8.07 0.66
CA LYS A 315 20.22 6.93 0.35
C LYS A 315 20.08 5.82 1.38
N LEU A 316 20.38 4.57 1.00
CA LEU A 316 20.32 3.42 1.88
C LEU A 316 21.05 3.64 3.23
N GLY A 317 22.16 4.41 3.20
CA GLY A 317 22.88 4.80 4.41
C GLY A 317 22.09 5.67 5.39
N GLN A 318 21.00 6.29 4.93
CA GLN A 318 20.11 7.15 5.72
C GLN A 318 18.79 6.46 6.12
N ILE A 319 18.76 5.13 6.05
CA ILE A 319 17.53 4.36 6.31
C ILE A 319 16.90 4.67 7.68
N GLY A 320 17.73 4.82 8.72
CA GLY A 320 17.27 5.18 10.05
C GLY A 320 16.59 6.56 10.10
N GLU A 321 17.09 7.52 9.33
CA GLU A 321 16.45 8.83 9.16
C GLU A 321 15.10 8.69 8.46
N GLY A 322 15.02 7.86 7.40
CA GLY A 322 13.77 7.57 6.70
C GLY A 322 12.69 7.01 7.61
N PHE A 323 13.03 6.06 8.48
CA PHE A 323 12.11 5.52 9.49
C PHE A 323 11.66 6.59 10.48
N ARG A 324 12.59 7.46 10.95
CA ARG A 324 12.26 8.56 11.86
C ARG A 324 11.28 9.55 11.22
N ILE A 325 11.53 9.98 9.98
CA ILE A 325 10.66 10.89 9.21
C ILE A 325 9.25 10.29 9.08
N MET A 326 9.15 9.03 8.70
CA MET A 326 7.87 8.34 8.57
C MET A 326 7.14 8.16 9.91
N ALA A 327 7.88 7.89 11.00
CA ALA A 327 7.30 7.73 12.33
C ALA A 327 6.78 9.05 12.91
N GLU A 328 7.48 10.16 12.66
CA GLU A 328 7.05 11.50 13.09
C GLU A 328 5.83 11.99 12.28
N SER A 329 5.71 11.55 11.03
CA SER A 329 4.59 11.85 10.12
C SER A 329 4.15 13.32 10.07
N LYS A 330 5.13 14.25 10.15
CA LYS A 330 4.84 15.70 10.18
C LYS A 330 4.57 16.25 8.79
N ASP A 331 5.51 16.01 7.88
CA ASP A 331 5.57 16.56 6.51
C ASP A 331 5.97 15.47 5.49
N SER A 332 5.66 14.22 5.79
CA SER A 332 5.99 13.07 4.94
C SER A 332 4.74 12.33 4.47
N ILE A 333 4.73 11.99 3.19
CA ILE A 333 3.75 11.08 2.56
C ILE A 333 4.44 9.79 2.16
N LYS A 334 5.49 9.88 1.35
CA LYS A 334 6.28 8.76 0.90
C LYS A 334 7.76 9.07 0.98
N VAL A 335 8.49 8.21 1.66
CA VAL A 335 9.95 8.21 1.70
C VAL A 335 10.46 7.08 0.80
N ILE A 336 11.30 7.43 -0.16
CA ILE A 336 11.97 6.48 -1.06
C ILE A 336 13.43 6.34 -0.63
N ILE A 337 13.87 5.10 -0.51
CA ILE A 337 15.26 4.73 -0.27
C ILE A 337 15.88 4.33 -1.60
N GLU A 338 16.98 4.99 -1.96
CA GLU A 338 17.77 4.71 -3.15
C GLU A 338 19.09 4.02 -2.80
N SER A 339 19.62 3.21 -3.73
CA SER A 339 20.90 2.51 -3.57
C SER A 339 22.13 3.44 -3.57
#